data_294c5d519039e40f234bfef81145e27d
#
_entry.id   294c5d519039e40f234bfef81145e27d
#
_cell.length_a   1.000
_cell.length_b   1.000
_cell.length_c   1.000
_cell.angle_alpha   90.00
_cell.angle_beta   90.00
_cell.angle_gamma   90.00
#
_symmetry.space_group_name_H-M   'P 1'
#
loop_
_entity.id
_entity.type
_entity.pdbx_description
1 polymer ?
#
loop_
_entity_poly.entity_id
_entity_poly.type
_entity_poly.pdbx_seq_one_letter_code
_entity_poly.pdbx_strand_id
1 'polypeptide(L)'
;LHKSSHSFPTRRSSDLLLVTKAASRLVSTGKAFAIATVAGLAAAVASYGSWMEFQQFIHATSFGKPDPIFGRDISFYMFRLPIIRQVYAGAKWVVGLTAASVILIYLVSGALIKFGREGADPTDPSGTSFGRRKRGRIVLEPIDARAKLHVCVLFGIGLCVVALGFALSMWGLVYSTRGVVAGASYADVHGTLPGLRLLIWLMLASAVFIVGTGLRAASTRTWVVVCITFVVLLGVSFFAIDVYPGIVQKLYVTPNELVAE
;
A
#
# COMPACT_ATOMS: atom_id res chain seq x y z
N LEU A 1 12.94 39.25 -63.37
CA LEU A 1 13.18 37.79 -62.97
C LEU A 1 12.65 37.56 -61.59
N HIS A 2 11.37 37.13 -61.53
CA HIS A 2 10.66 36.84 -60.30
C HIS A 2 10.88 35.31 -59.97
N LYS A 3 11.67 35.02 -58.95
CA LYS A 3 11.93 33.63 -58.50
C LYS A 3 10.86 33.25 -57.52
N SER A 4 9.81 32.57 -57.98
CA SER A 4 8.78 31.96 -57.13
C SER A 4 9.38 30.72 -56.45
N SER A 5 9.65 30.83 -55.16
CA SER A 5 9.99 29.68 -54.33
C SER A 5 8.70 28.94 -53.97
N HIS A 6 8.44 27.84 -54.64
CA HIS A 6 7.41 26.88 -54.24
C HIS A 6 7.88 26.17 -52.94
N SER A 7 7.33 26.57 -51.81
CA SER A 7 7.43 25.81 -50.58
C SER A 7 6.52 24.59 -50.66
N PHE A 8 7.12 23.41 -50.80
CA PHE A 8 6.40 22.12 -50.69
C PHE A 8 5.84 21.98 -49.27
N PRO A 9 4.59 21.54 -49.11
CA PRO A 9 4.01 21.39 -47.79
C PRO A 9 4.68 20.22 -47.05
N THR A 10 5.18 20.50 -45.86
CA THR A 10 5.82 19.58 -44.95
C THR A 10 4.84 18.55 -44.29
N ARG A 11 3.88 18.06 -45.06
CA ARG A 11 2.84 17.13 -44.58
C ARG A 11 3.39 15.74 -44.22
N ARG A 12 4.59 15.39 -44.71
CA ARG A 12 5.17 14.06 -44.54
C ARG A 12 5.81 13.78 -43.16
N SER A 13 6.21 14.83 -42.45
CA SER A 13 6.84 14.68 -41.13
C SER A 13 5.83 14.53 -40.01
N SER A 14 4.66 15.18 -40.11
CA SER A 14 3.59 15.04 -39.11
C SER A 14 2.95 13.65 -39.13
N ASP A 15 2.77 13.07 -40.33
CA ASP A 15 2.17 11.76 -40.51
C ASP A 15 3.10 10.65 -39.97
N LEU A 16 4.41 10.79 -40.19
CA LEU A 16 5.42 9.86 -39.60
C LEU A 16 5.46 9.93 -38.08
N LEU A 17 5.34 11.13 -37.51
CA LEU A 17 5.29 11.30 -36.05
C LEU A 17 4.01 10.71 -35.45
N LEU A 18 2.88 10.79 -36.11
CA LEU A 18 1.63 10.20 -35.69
C LEU A 18 1.69 8.67 -35.76
N VAL A 19 2.27 8.10 -36.82
CA VAL A 19 2.44 6.65 -36.98
C VAL A 19 3.42 6.09 -35.93
N THR A 20 4.56 6.76 -35.69
CA THR A 20 5.51 6.34 -34.67
C THR A 20 4.93 6.43 -33.26
N LYS A 21 4.13 7.45 -32.98
CA LYS A 21 3.43 7.62 -31.68
C LYS A 21 2.33 6.58 -31.49
N ALA A 22 1.61 6.23 -32.55
CA ALA A 22 0.62 5.16 -32.52
C ALA A 22 1.28 3.77 -32.37
N ALA A 23 2.37 3.51 -33.08
CA ALA A 23 3.14 2.28 -32.97
C ALA A 23 3.76 2.10 -31.56
N SER A 24 4.31 3.15 -30.98
CA SER A 24 4.85 3.10 -29.62
C SER A 24 3.76 2.85 -28.55
N ARG A 25 2.56 3.39 -28.74
CA ARG A 25 1.41 3.08 -27.87
C ARG A 25 0.95 1.63 -28.00
N LEU A 26 0.85 1.09 -29.21
CA LEU A 26 0.51 -0.32 -29.47
C LEU A 26 1.53 -1.28 -28.86
N VAL A 27 2.82 -1.00 -29.01
CA VAL A 27 3.90 -1.79 -28.39
C VAL A 27 3.84 -1.69 -26.85
N SER A 28 3.55 -0.52 -26.32
CA SER A 28 3.37 -0.33 -24.87
C SER A 28 2.15 -1.09 -24.34
N THR A 29 1.03 -1.05 -25.07
CA THR A 29 -0.21 -1.77 -24.72
C THR A 29 -0.01 -3.28 -24.78
N GLY A 30 0.69 -3.80 -25.80
CA GLY A 30 1.00 -5.23 -25.92
C GLY A 30 1.87 -5.74 -24.77
N LYS A 31 2.90 -4.98 -24.35
CA LYS A 31 3.72 -5.32 -23.18
C LYS A 31 2.91 -5.31 -21.89
N ALA A 32 2.02 -4.33 -21.70
CA ALA A 32 1.16 -4.26 -20.53
C ALA A 32 0.20 -5.46 -20.49
N PHE A 33 -0.37 -5.83 -21.63
CA PHE A 33 -1.24 -7.00 -21.75
C PHE A 33 -0.47 -8.31 -21.45
N ALA A 34 0.73 -8.48 -21.97
CA ALA A 34 1.57 -9.64 -21.71
C ALA A 34 1.90 -9.77 -20.21
N ILE A 35 2.29 -8.66 -19.55
CA ILE A 35 2.56 -8.64 -18.12
C ILE A 35 1.31 -8.98 -17.32
N ALA A 36 0.15 -8.42 -17.67
CA ALA A 36 -1.12 -8.72 -17.01
C ALA A 36 -1.52 -10.19 -17.17
N THR A 37 -1.31 -10.78 -18.36
CA THR A 37 -1.58 -12.20 -18.63
C THR A 37 -0.67 -13.10 -17.79
N VAL A 38 0.63 -12.81 -17.73
CA VAL A 38 1.58 -13.59 -16.90
C VAL A 38 1.23 -13.46 -15.43
N ALA A 39 0.90 -12.28 -14.97
CA ALA A 39 0.48 -12.05 -13.57
C ALA A 39 -0.84 -12.78 -13.26
N GLY A 40 -1.80 -12.79 -14.18
CA GLY A 40 -3.06 -13.51 -14.05
C GLY A 40 -2.87 -15.03 -14.01
N LEU A 41 -2.01 -15.57 -14.87
CA LEU A 41 -1.66 -17.01 -14.86
C LEU A 41 -0.95 -17.39 -13.56
N ALA A 42 0.01 -16.58 -13.10
CA ALA A 42 0.69 -16.81 -11.82
C ALA A 42 -0.29 -16.81 -10.64
N ALA A 43 -1.24 -15.87 -10.63
CA ALA A 43 -2.30 -15.83 -9.62
C ALA A 43 -3.22 -17.06 -9.69
N ALA A 44 -3.58 -17.51 -10.88
CA ALA A 44 -4.40 -18.70 -11.08
C ALA A 44 -3.69 -19.98 -10.57
N VAL A 45 -2.40 -20.13 -10.87
CA VAL A 45 -1.58 -21.25 -10.38
C VAL A 45 -1.44 -21.19 -8.84
N ALA A 46 -1.20 -20.00 -8.28
CA ALA A 46 -1.13 -19.82 -6.84
C ALA A 46 -2.45 -20.15 -6.10
N SER A 47 -3.59 -19.94 -6.78
CA SER A 47 -4.93 -20.24 -6.25
C SER A 47 -5.35 -21.70 -6.41
N TYR A 48 -4.63 -22.49 -7.22
CA TYR A 48 -4.98 -23.89 -7.48
C TYR A 48 -4.98 -24.76 -6.20
N GLY A 49 -4.03 -24.50 -5.28
CA GLY A 49 -3.95 -25.20 -3.99
C GLY A 49 -5.15 -24.95 -3.06
N SER A 50 -5.94 -23.91 -3.30
CA SER A 50 -7.05 -23.47 -2.44
C SER A 50 -8.41 -24.05 -2.85
N TRP A 51 -8.42 -24.91 -3.84
CA TRP A 51 -9.66 -25.55 -4.30
C TRP A 51 -10.41 -26.30 -3.19
N MET A 52 -9.68 -27.05 -2.35
CA MET A 52 -10.24 -27.76 -1.22
C MET A 52 -10.88 -26.82 -0.19
N GLU A 53 -10.21 -25.74 0.13
CA GLU A 53 -10.72 -24.70 1.05
C GLU A 53 -12.00 -24.04 0.50
N PHE A 54 -12.05 -23.82 -0.81
CA PHE A 54 -13.23 -23.27 -1.49
C PHE A 54 -14.41 -24.24 -1.44
N GLN A 55 -14.18 -25.53 -1.65
CA GLN A 55 -15.22 -26.55 -1.52
C GLN A 55 -15.73 -26.65 -0.07
N GLN A 56 -14.84 -26.63 0.90
CA GLN A 56 -15.19 -26.61 2.33
C GLN A 56 -16.00 -25.36 2.70
N PHE A 57 -15.70 -24.21 2.09
CA PHE A 57 -16.46 -22.98 2.30
C PHE A 57 -17.90 -23.08 1.77
N ILE A 58 -18.09 -23.61 0.56
CA ILE A 58 -19.42 -23.76 -0.06
C ILE A 58 -20.30 -24.75 0.71
N HIS A 59 -19.71 -25.83 1.20
CA HIS A 59 -20.41 -26.90 1.94
C HIS A 59 -20.31 -26.75 3.45
N ALA A 60 -19.95 -25.54 3.93
CA ALA A 60 -19.82 -25.27 5.36
C ALA A 60 -21.14 -25.45 6.09
N THR A 61 -21.17 -26.37 7.05
CA THR A 61 -22.29 -26.60 7.96
C THR A 61 -21.96 -26.02 9.34
N SER A 62 -22.96 -25.50 10.05
CA SER A 62 -22.80 -25.01 11.41
C SER A 62 -22.65 -26.17 12.39
N PHE A 63 -21.73 -26.05 13.34
CA PHE A 63 -21.54 -27.02 14.44
C PHE A 63 -22.45 -26.72 15.65
N GLY A 64 -23.11 -25.54 15.69
CA GLY A 64 -23.97 -25.13 16.78
C GLY A 64 -23.20 -24.85 18.09
N LYS A 65 -21.87 -24.76 18.04
CA LYS A 65 -21.02 -24.47 19.20
C LYS A 65 -20.32 -23.11 19.03
N PRO A 66 -20.76 -22.09 19.80
CA PRO A 66 -20.12 -20.77 19.74
C PRO A 66 -18.76 -20.77 20.48
N ASP A 67 -17.80 -20.02 19.93
CA ASP A 67 -16.54 -19.71 20.58
C ASP A 67 -16.75 -18.76 21.78
N PRO A 68 -16.11 -18.99 22.93
CA PRO A 68 -16.29 -18.20 24.14
C PRO A 68 -15.77 -16.75 24.03
N ILE A 69 -14.83 -16.46 23.09
CA ILE A 69 -14.18 -15.14 22.99
C ILE A 69 -14.98 -14.21 22.07
N PHE A 70 -15.43 -14.71 20.92
CA PHE A 70 -16.11 -13.90 19.89
C PHE A 70 -17.58 -14.31 19.68
N GLY A 71 -18.05 -15.37 20.33
CA GLY A 71 -19.41 -15.89 20.18
C GLY A 71 -19.75 -16.42 18.79
N ARG A 72 -18.75 -16.67 17.93
CA ARG A 72 -18.94 -17.22 16.60
C ARG A 72 -18.89 -18.73 16.60
N ASP A 73 -19.72 -19.36 15.75
CA ASP A 73 -19.68 -20.81 15.54
C ASP A 73 -18.27 -21.28 15.12
N ILE A 74 -17.82 -22.40 15.68
CA ILE A 74 -16.50 -22.98 15.37
C ILE A 74 -16.34 -23.25 13.87
N SER A 75 -17.42 -23.59 13.15
CA SER A 75 -17.42 -23.77 11.68
C SER A 75 -16.93 -22.54 10.93
N PHE A 76 -17.17 -21.32 11.45
CA PHE A 76 -16.66 -20.10 10.87
C PHE A 76 -15.13 -20.10 10.78
N TYR A 77 -14.47 -20.51 11.84
CA TYR A 77 -13.01 -20.55 11.90
C TYR A 77 -12.42 -21.61 10.98
N MET A 78 -13.07 -22.77 10.86
CA MET A 78 -12.57 -23.89 10.07
C MET A 78 -12.81 -23.70 8.56
N PHE A 79 -13.97 -23.17 8.17
CA PHE A 79 -14.39 -23.19 6.76
C PHE A 79 -14.42 -21.80 6.11
N ARG A 80 -14.81 -20.76 6.86
CA ARG A 80 -14.95 -19.42 6.30
C ARG A 80 -13.70 -18.56 6.44
N LEU A 81 -13.06 -18.61 7.59
CA LEU A 81 -11.88 -17.78 7.87
C LEU A 81 -10.70 -18.05 6.91
N PRO A 82 -10.37 -19.28 6.51
CA PRO A 82 -9.30 -19.53 5.54
C PRO A 82 -9.53 -18.83 4.21
N ILE A 83 -10.74 -18.93 3.64
CA ILE A 83 -11.11 -18.27 2.38
C ILE A 83 -11.05 -16.74 2.53
N ILE A 84 -11.57 -16.18 3.63
CA ILE A 84 -11.51 -14.73 3.88
C ILE A 84 -10.05 -14.26 3.94
N ARG A 85 -9.16 -15.02 4.59
CA ARG A 85 -7.71 -14.73 4.62
C ARG A 85 -7.08 -14.79 3.23
N GLN A 86 -7.50 -15.70 2.39
CA GLN A 86 -6.99 -15.83 1.04
C GLN A 86 -7.43 -14.66 0.15
N VAL A 87 -8.72 -14.31 0.20
CA VAL A 87 -9.25 -13.12 -0.50
C VAL A 87 -8.51 -11.85 -0.01
N TYR A 88 -8.30 -11.73 1.29
CA TYR A 88 -7.52 -10.63 1.87
C TYR A 88 -6.06 -10.63 1.35
N ALA A 89 -5.40 -11.77 1.28
CA ALA A 89 -4.04 -11.88 0.76
C ALA A 89 -3.98 -11.42 -0.70
N GLY A 90 -4.94 -11.82 -1.54
CA GLY A 90 -5.08 -11.34 -2.91
C GLY A 90 -5.30 -9.84 -2.99
N ALA A 91 -6.23 -9.30 -2.19
CA ALA A 91 -6.51 -7.85 -2.13
C ALA A 91 -5.27 -7.05 -1.71
N LYS A 92 -4.51 -7.54 -0.73
CA LYS A 92 -3.24 -6.94 -0.29
C LYS A 92 -2.22 -6.85 -1.43
N TRP A 93 -2.07 -7.93 -2.21
CA TRP A 93 -1.18 -7.92 -3.36
C TRP A 93 -1.63 -6.95 -4.45
N VAL A 94 -2.92 -6.91 -4.77
CA VAL A 94 -3.48 -5.97 -5.77
C VAL A 94 -3.24 -4.53 -5.35
N VAL A 95 -3.57 -4.17 -4.12
CA VAL A 95 -3.37 -2.80 -3.60
C VAL A 95 -1.88 -2.45 -3.56
N GLY A 96 -1.02 -3.37 -3.09
CA GLY A 96 0.43 -3.16 -3.02
C GLY A 96 1.06 -2.95 -4.39
N LEU A 97 0.74 -3.80 -5.37
CA LEU A 97 1.25 -3.67 -6.75
C LEU A 97 0.73 -2.40 -7.43
N THR A 98 -0.54 -2.04 -7.22
CA THR A 98 -1.11 -0.79 -7.75
C THR A 98 -0.39 0.41 -7.17
N ALA A 99 -0.19 0.45 -5.85
CA ALA A 99 0.53 1.54 -5.19
C ALA A 99 1.98 1.64 -5.68
N ALA A 100 2.69 0.52 -5.77
CA ALA A 100 4.06 0.47 -6.28
C ALA A 100 4.14 0.97 -7.73
N SER A 101 3.22 0.54 -8.60
CA SER A 101 3.16 0.94 -10.00
C SER A 101 2.88 2.43 -10.16
N VAL A 102 1.95 2.98 -9.39
CA VAL A 102 1.61 4.41 -9.42
C VAL A 102 2.79 5.26 -8.92
N ILE A 103 3.42 4.86 -7.81
CA ILE A 103 4.61 5.54 -7.29
C ILE A 103 5.74 5.52 -8.32
N LEU A 104 6.00 4.37 -8.95
CA LEU A 104 7.01 4.23 -9.99
C LEU A 104 6.74 5.14 -11.19
N ILE A 105 5.49 5.18 -11.67
CA ILE A 105 5.08 6.07 -12.77
C ILE A 105 5.33 7.53 -12.40
N TYR A 106 4.97 7.95 -11.20
CA TYR A 106 5.18 9.33 -10.75
C TYR A 106 6.66 9.66 -10.52
N LEU A 107 7.48 8.71 -10.10
CA LEU A 107 8.94 8.89 -10.02
C LEU A 107 9.56 9.05 -11.40
N VAL A 108 9.21 8.17 -12.34
CA VAL A 108 9.75 8.19 -13.72
C VAL A 108 9.26 9.41 -14.49
N SER A 109 8.01 9.85 -14.31
CA SER A 109 7.45 11.04 -14.95
C SER A 109 7.95 12.36 -14.36
N GLY A 110 8.72 12.32 -13.26
CA GLY A 110 9.17 13.51 -12.53
C GLY A 110 8.05 14.29 -11.82
N ALA A 111 6.86 13.70 -11.69
CA ALA A 111 5.72 14.35 -11.04
C ALA A 111 5.87 14.43 -9.51
N LEU A 112 6.66 13.51 -8.91
CA LEU A 112 6.96 13.51 -7.47
C LEU A 112 8.24 14.27 -7.12
N ILE A 113 9.21 14.30 -8.02
CA ILE A 113 10.52 14.94 -7.79
C ILE A 113 10.94 15.61 -9.11
N LYS A 114 10.73 16.90 -9.21
CA LYS A 114 11.33 17.70 -10.27
C LYS A 114 12.67 18.23 -9.80
N PHE A 115 13.75 17.71 -10.37
CA PHE A 115 15.07 18.28 -10.20
C PHE A 115 15.18 19.53 -11.08
N GLY A 116 14.75 20.68 -10.59
CA GLY A 116 14.97 21.96 -11.21
C GLY A 116 16.45 22.31 -11.12
N ARG A 117 17.16 22.31 -12.24
CA ARG A 117 18.49 22.90 -12.36
C ARG A 117 18.27 24.39 -12.59
N GLU A 118 18.20 25.17 -11.53
CA GLU A 118 18.18 26.63 -11.59
C GLU A 118 19.55 27.11 -12.09
N GLY A 119 19.63 27.56 -13.34
CA GLY A 119 20.89 28.08 -13.85
C GLY A 119 21.06 28.17 -15.37
N ALA A 120 19.99 28.08 -16.15
CA ALA A 120 20.04 28.49 -17.56
C ALA A 120 18.96 29.54 -17.80
N ASP A 121 19.35 30.81 -17.70
CA ASP A 121 18.53 31.91 -18.15
C ASP A 121 18.61 31.90 -19.71
N PRO A 122 17.50 31.61 -20.44
CA PRO A 122 17.53 31.52 -21.90
C PRO A 122 17.67 32.91 -22.59
N THR A 123 17.73 33.98 -21.79
CA THR A 123 17.66 35.37 -22.31
C THR A 123 18.99 36.14 -22.25
N ASP A 124 20.11 35.48 -21.90
CA ASP A 124 21.42 36.18 -21.96
C ASP A 124 22.22 35.72 -23.19
N PRO A 125 22.13 36.47 -24.33
CA PRO A 125 22.90 36.17 -25.55
C PRO A 125 24.36 36.64 -25.45
N SER A 126 24.77 37.22 -24.35
CA SER A 126 26.10 37.84 -24.22
C SER A 126 27.09 37.05 -23.39
N GLY A 127 27.23 35.72 -23.51
CA GLY A 127 28.26 34.83 -23.03
C GLY A 127 29.45 35.28 -22.14
N THR A 128 29.34 36.39 -21.39
CA THR A 128 30.41 37.04 -20.66
C THR A 128 30.29 36.95 -19.11
N SER A 129 29.59 36.00 -18.57
CA SER A 129 29.70 35.74 -17.12
C SER A 129 30.74 34.68 -16.80
N PHE A 130 32.01 34.97 -17.00
CA PHE A 130 33.13 34.31 -16.37
C PHE A 130 32.97 34.43 -14.84
N GLY A 131 32.71 33.33 -14.16
CA GLY A 131 33.03 33.22 -12.74
C GLY A 131 31.92 33.39 -11.71
N ARG A 132 30.85 32.61 -11.81
CA ARG A 132 30.18 32.13 -10.58
C ARG A 132 29.41 30.85 -10.88
N ARG A 133 30.06 29.73 -10.72
CA ARG A 133 29.40 28.41 -10.64
C ARG A 133 28.39 28.48 -9.47
N LYS A 134 27.17 28.93 -9.73
CA LYS A 134 26.08 28.83 -8.75
C LYS A 134 25.88 27.34 -8.50
N ARG A 135 26.27 26.93 -7.32
CA ARG A 135 26.03 25.58 -6.77
C ARG A 135 24.54 25.30 -6.99
N GLY A 136 24.22 24.36 -7.87
CA GLY A 136 22.83 24.00 -8.19
C GLY A 136 22.08 23.68 -6.91
N ARG A 137 21.23 24.61 -6.50
CA ARG A 137 20.32 24.40 -5.38
C ARG A 137 19.26 23.47 -5.91
N ILE A 138 19.12 22.29 -5.32
CA ILE A 138 18.00 21.40 -5.60
C ILE A 138 16.75 22.12 -5.09
N VAL A 139 16.00 22.74 -5.99
CA VAL A 139 14.70 23.31 -5.68
C VAL A 139 13.67 22.21 -5.89
N LEU A 140 13.06 21.74 -4.81
CA LEU A 140 11.92 20.87 -4.87
C LEU A 140 10.73 21.72 -5.36
N GLU A 141 10.43 21.63 -6.66
CA GLU A 141 9.23 22.25 -7.21
C GLU A 141 7.97 21.61 -6.57
N PRO A 142 6.88 22.39 -6.42
CA PRO A 142 5.65 21.89 -5.85
C PRO A 142 5.10 20.72 -6.68
N ILE A 143 4.88 19.60 -6.03
CA ILE A 143 4.32 18.38 -6.60
C ILE A 143 2.92 18.69 -7.14
N ASP A 144 2.58 18.14 -8.30
CA ASP A 144 1.24 18.26 -8.87
C ASP A 144 0.17 17.82 -7.85
N ALA A 145 -0.79 18.72 -7.57
CA ALA A 145 -1.81 18.50 -6.55
C ALA A 145 -2.63 17.21 -6.79
N ARG A 146 -2.84 16.84 -8.05
CA ARG A 146 -3.54 15.61 -8.44
C ARG A 146 -2.73 14.36 -8.12
N ALA A 147 -1.43 14.37 -8.43
CA ALA A 147 -0.54 13.26 -8.13
C ALA A 147 -0.45 13.02 -6.61
N LYS A 148 -0.36 14.10 -5.83
CA LYS A 148 -0.35 14.06 -4.38
C LYS A 148 -1.62 13.44 -3.80
N LEU A 149 -2.79 13.92 -4.24
CA LEU A 149 -4.07 13.38 -3.79
C LEU A 149 -4.17 11.90 -4.11
N HIS A 150 -3.77 11.49 -5.32
CA HIS A 150 -3.80 10.11 -5.75
C HIS A 150 -2.95 9.20 -4.83
N VAL A 151 -1.73 9.62 -4.51
CA VAL A 151 -0.86 8.88 -3.59
C VAL A 151 -1.45 8.83 -2.17
N CYS A 152 -2.01 9.95 -1.66
CA CYS A 152 -2.65 9.97 -0.35
C CYS A 152 -3.87 9.01 -0.29
N VAL A 153 -4.68 8.96 -1.34
CA VAL A 153 -5.83 8.04 -1.42
C VAL A 153 -5.36 6.58 -1.46
N LEU A 154 -4.35 6.25 -2.28
CA LEU A 154 -3.79 4.90 -2.33
C LEU A 154 -3.18 4.48 -0.98
N PHE A 155 -2.49 5.40 -0.31
CA PHE A 155 -1.94 5.14 1.02
C PHE A 155 -3.06 4.93 2.05
N GLY A 156 -4.13 5.73 2.00
CA GLY A 156 -5.33 5.55 2.83
C GLY A 156 -6.00 4.19 2.61
N ILE A 157 -6.16 3.77 1.35
CA ILE A 157 -6.67 2.42 1.01
C ILE A 157 -5.74 1.34 1.59
N GLY A 158 -4.42 1.52 1.47
CA GLY A 158 -3.43 0.62 2.06
C GLY A 158 -3.61 0.48 3.57
N LEU A 159 -3.82 1.58 4.30
CA LEU A 159 -4.10 1.56 5.74
C LEU A 159 -5.42 0.83 6.08
N CYS A 160 -6.46 1.00 5.28
CA CYS A 160 -7.72 0.25 5.44
C CYS A 160 -7.50 -1.26 5.24
N VAL A 161 -6.68 -1.66 4.26
CA VAL A 161 -6.31 -3.07 4.05
C VAL A 161 -5.50 -3.60 5.24
N VAL A 162 -4.57 -2.82 5.80
CA VAL A 162 -3.84 -3.21 7.01
C VAL A 162 -4.78 -3.35 8.22
N ALA A 163 -5.72 -2.42 8.41
CA ALA A 163 -6.74 -2.50 9.45
C ALA A 163 -7.58 -3.78 9.35
N LEU A 164 -7.98 -4.16 8.12
CA LEU A 164 -8.66 -5.43 7.88
C LEU A 164 -7.77 -6.63 8.25
N GLY A 165 -6.47 -6.55 7.99
CA GLY A 165 -5.50 -7.56 8.41
C GLY A 165 -5.46 -7.75 9.93
N PHE A 166 -5.46 -6.67 10.69
CA PHE A 166 -5.56 -6.74 12.15
C PHE A 166 -6.88 -7.34 12.63
N ALA A 167 -8.00 -7.02 11.97
CA ALA A 167 -9.29 -7.64 12.27
C ALA A 167 -9.27 -9.16 12.01
N LEU A 168 -8.66 -9.62 10.93
CA LEU A 168 -8.47 -11.04 10.65
C LEU A 168 -7.52 -11.72 11.65
N SER A 169 -6.51 -10.99 12.12
CA SER A 169 -5.57 -11.46 13.15
C SER A 169 -6.26 -11.67 14.50
N MET A 170 -7.24 -10.82 14.85
CA MET A 170 -8.05 -11.02 16.07
C MET A 170 -8.72 -12.40 16.07
N TRP A 171 -9.39 -12.78 14.97
CA TRP A 171 -10.00 -14.10 14.85
C TRP A 171 -8.97 -15.23 14.83
N GLY A 172 -7.73 -14.93 14.45
CA GLY A 172 -6.62 -15.87 14.48
C GLY A 172 -6.14 -16.23 15.88
N LEU A 173 -6.46 -15.43 16.91
CA LEU A 173 -6.06 -15.72 18.29
C LEU A 173 -6.65 -17.03 18.83
N VAL A 174 -7.79 -17.46 18.29
CA VAL A 174 -8.37 -18.79 18.63
C VAL A 174 -7.42 -19.95 18.32
N TYR A 175 -6.51 -19.76 17.36
CA TYR A 175 -5.47 -20.75 17.01
C TYR A 175 -4.10 -20.46 17.62
N SER A 176 -4.03 -19.57 18.62
CA SER A 176 -2.76 -19.23 19.26
C SER A 176 -2.14 -20.47 19.92
N THR A 177 -0.84 -20.63 19.71
CA THR A 177 -0.02 -21.67 20.33
C THR A 177 0.95 -21.09 21.35
N ARG A 178 0.70 -19.85 21.81
CA ARG A 178 1.58 -19.16 22.77
C ARG A 178 1.43 -19.66 24.20
N GLY A 179 0.30 -20.28 24.52
CA GLY A 179 0.05 -20.88 25.83
C GLY A 179 0.43 -22.36 25.89
N VAL A 180 0.29 -22.99 27.08
CA VAL A 180 0.49 -24.43 27.31
C VAL A 180 -0.57 -25.23 26.55
N VAL A 181 -1.75 -24.66 26.33
CA VAL A 181 -2.87 -25.28 25.63
C VAL A 181 -3.13 -24.51 24.33
N ALA A 182 -3.48 -25.21 23.25
CA ALA A 182 -3.87 -24.58 22.00
C ALA A 182 -5.13 -23.72 22.22
N GLY A 183 -5.04 -22.46 21.82
CA GLY A 183 -6.11 -21.47 21.98
C GLY A 183 -5.58 -20.12 22.44
N ALA A 184 -6.48 -19.14 22.63
CA ALA A 184 -6.09 -17.82 23.10
C ALA A 184 -5.66 -17.87 24.57
N SER A 185 -4.43 -17.48 24.84
CA SER A 185 -3.89 -17.36 26.20
C SER A 185 -4.45 -16.14 26.94
N TYR A 186 -4.23 -16.05 28.25
CA TYR A 186 -4.58 -14.84 29.02
C TYR A 186 -3.93 -13.59 28.44
N ALA A 187 -2.65 -13.68 28.04
CA ALA A 187 -1.92 -12.59 27.39
C ALA A 187 -2.52 -12.22 26.02
N ASP A 188 -3.07 -13.19 25.29
CA ASP A 188 -3.75 -12.91 24.01
C ASP A 188 -5.05 -12.14 24.21
N VAL A 189 -5.86 -12.52 25.20
CA VAL A 189 -7.16 -11.90 25.48
C VAL A 189 -6.99 -10.51 26.11
N HIS A 190 -6.07 -10.34 27.06
CA HIS A 190 -5.89 -9.08 27.81
C HIS A 190 -4.78 -8.18 27.27
N GLY A 191 -3.88 -8.72 26.43
CA GLY A 191 -2.79 -8.00 25.80
C GLY A 191 -3.01 -7.80 24.30
N THR A 192 -2.94 -8.88 23.52
CA THR A 192 -2.95 -8.80 22.05
C THR A 192 -4.29 -8.30 21.50
N LEU A 193 -5.42 -8.78 22.03
CA LEU A 193 -6.75 -8.43 21.53
C LEU A 193 -7.09 -6.93 21.66
N PRO A 194 -6.91 -6.27 22.83
CA PRO A 194 -7.12 -4.83 22.94
C PRO A 194 -6.11 -4.02 22.09
N GLY A 195 -4.86 -4.50 21.99
CA GLY A 195 -3.86 -3.91 21.11
C GLY A 195 -4.29 -3.91 19.64
N LEU A 196 -4.77 -5.03 19.12
CA LEU A 196 -5.27 -5.15 17.75
C LEU A 196 -6.50 -4.26 17.52
N ARG A 197 -7.43 -4.16 18.48
CA ARG A 197 -8.59 -3.26 18.38
C ARG A 197 -8.15 -1.79 18.28
N LEU A 198 -7.21 -1.39 19.13
CA LEU A 198 -6.63 -0.04 19.08
C LEU A 198 -5.99 0.24 17.72
N LEU A 199 -5.21 -0.70 17.19
CA LEU A 199 -4.55 -0.57 15.89
C LEU A 199 -5.54 -0.44 14.74
N ILE A 200 -6.64 -1.18 14.74
CA ILE A 200 -7.69 -1.05 13.72
C ILE A 200 -8.20 0.38 13.68
N TRP A 201 -8.61 0.94 14.81
CA TRP A 201 -9.13 2.31 14.88
C TRP A 201 -8.06 3.35 14.51
N LEU A 202 -6.83 3.14 14.96
CA LEU A 202 -5.71 4.04 14.64
C LEU A 202 -5.40 4.05 13.14
N MET A 203 -5.41 2.89 12.47
CA MET A 203 -5.22 2.79 11.01
C MET A 203 -6.35 3.48 10.24
N LEU A 204 -7.60 3.26 10.64
CA LEU A 204 -8.76 3.91 10.01
C LEU A 204 -8.74 5.42 10.20
N ALA A 205 -8.46 5.90 11.42
CA ALA A 205 -8.34 7.33 11.70
C ALA A 205 -7.19 7.97 10.90
N SER A 206 -6.05 7.28 10.80
CA SER A 206 -4.90 7.73 10.01
C SER A 206 -5.20 7.75 8.51
N ALA A 207 -5.97 6.79 8.01
CA ALA A 207 -6.41 6.78 6.61
C ALA A 207 -7.24 8.02 6.28
N VAL A 208 -8.25 8.33 7.10
CA VAL A 208 -9.08 9.53 6.95
C VAL A 208 -8.24 10.81 7.05
N PHE A 209 -7.33 10.87 8.03
CA PHE A 209 -6.45 12.02 8.24
C PHE A 209 -5.55 12.27 7.02
N ILE A 210 -4.90 11.23 6.48
CA ILE A 210 -4.00 11.35 5.33
C ILE A 210 -4.76 11.76 4.06
N VAL A 211 -5.91 11.17 3.80
CA VAL A 211 -6.76 11.58 2.66
C VAL A 211 -7.22 13.04 2.84
N GLY A 212 -7.63 13.42 4.04
CA GLY A 212 -8.03 14.79 4.38
C GLY A 212 -6.90 15.81 4.19
N THR A 213 -5.65 15.46 4.55
CA THR A 213 -4.49 16.33 4.28
C THR A 213 -4.16 16.40 2.79
N GLY A 214 -4.38 15.31 2.03
CA GLY A 214 -4.24 15.28 0.58
C GLY A 214 -5.19 16.22 -0.13
N LEU A 215 -6.42 16.37 0.38
CA LEU A 215 -7.44 17.26 -0.16
C LEU A 215 -7.16 18.75 0.12
N ARG A 216 -6.56 19.09 1.27
CA ARG A 216 -6.51 20.47 1.77
C ARG A 216 -5.42 21.36 1.16
N ALA A 217 -4.27 20.91 0.76
CA ALA A 217 -3.23 21.80 0.27
C ALA A 217 -2.13 21.11 -0.57
N ALA A 218 -1.63 21.82 -1.59
CA ALA A 218 -0.42 21.47 -2.31
C ALA A 218 0.85 21.90 -1.54
N SER A 219 0.99 21.47 -0.29
CA SER A 219 2.17 21.81 0.52
C SER A 219 3.14 20.63 0.64
N THR A 220 4.43 20.91 0.55
CA THR A 220 5.52 19.95 0.84
C THR A 220 5.41 19.35 2.25
N ARG A 221 4.82 20.08 3.18
CA ARG A 221 4.56 19.63 4.57
C ARG A 221 3.70 18.37 4.65
N THR A 222 2.82 18.11 3.67
CA THR A 222 1.99 16.90 3.64
C THR A 222 2.82 15.63 3.62
N TRP A 223 3.92 15.61 2.85
CA TRP A 223 4.80 14.43 2.81
C TRP A 223 5.49 14.17 4.13
N VAL A 224 5.91 15.22 4.81
CA VAL A 224 6.48 15.11 6.16
C VAL A 224 5.44 14.52 7.12
N VAL A 225 4.20 15.00 7.07
CA VAL A 225 3.10 14.46 7.89
C VAL A 225 2.84 12.99 7.58
N VAL A 226 2.78 12.60 6.31
CA VAL A 226 2.59 11.18 5.91
C VAL A 226 3.73 10.30 6.42
N CYS A 227 4.98 10.74 6.27
CA CYS A 227 6.14 10.00 6.78
C CYS A 227 6.13 9.86 8.30
N ILE A 228 5.84 10.95 9.03
CA ILE A 228 5.75 10.93 10.51
C ILE A 228 4.62 9.98 10.94
N THR A 229 3.43 10.10 10.34
CA THR A 229 2.31 9.20 10.64
C THR A 229 2.68 7.74 10.41
N PHE A 230 3.37 7.43 9.32
CA PHE A 230 3.84 6.07 9.02
C PHE A 230 4.81 5.54 10.08
N VAL A 231 5.81 6.33 10.47
CA VAL A 231 6.79 5.95 11.52
C VAL A 231 6.10 5.73 12.86
N VAL A 232 5.18 6.62 13.23
CA VAL A 232 4.41 6.49 14.49
C VAL A 232 3.55 5.22 14.45
N LEU A 233 2.87 4.94 13.33
CA LEU A 233 2.07 3.73 13.18
C LEU A 233 2.92 2.45 13.28
N LEU A 234 4.13 2.43 12.72
CA LEU A 234 5.05 1.30 12.86
C LEU A 234 5.45 1.11 14.32
N GLY A 235 5.84 2.18 15.01
CA GLY A 235 6.23 2.10 16.43
C GLY A 235 5.09 1.63 17.33
N VAL A 236 3.89 2.18 17.16
CA VAL A 236 2.71 1.76 17.93
C VAL A 236 2.32 0.32 17.61
N SER A 237 2.42 -0.12 16.35
CA SER A 237 2.13 -1.50 15.95
C SER A 237 3.10 -2.48 16.60
N PHE A 238 4.39 -2.18 16.56
CA PHE A 238 5.42 -3.00 17.23
C PHE A 238 5.17 -3.07 18.73
N PHE A 239 4.90 -1.94 19.39
CA PHE A 239 4.61 -1.93 20.82
C PHE A 239 3.36 -2.75 21.16
N ALA A 240 2.27 -2.58 20.43
CA ALA A 240 0.99 -3.22 20.74
C ALA A 240 0.97 -4.72 20.46
N ILE A 241 1.77 -5.22 19.50
CA ILE A 241 1.76 -6.63 19.08
C ILE A 241 2.85 -7.43 19.79
N ASP A 242 4.04 -6.85 19.99
CA ASP A 242 5.21 -7.59 20.46
C ASP A 242 5.54 -7.24 21.92
N VAL A 243 5.55 -5.95 22.28
CA VAL A 243 6.01 -5.50 23.60
C VAL A 243 4.93 -5.65 24.65
N TYR A 244 3.73 -5.13 24.40
CA TYR A 244 2.65 -5.07 25.38
C TYR A 244 2.17 -6.48 25.83
N PRO A 245 1.92 -7.44 24.95
CA PRO A 245 1.58 -8.81 25.38
C PRO A 245 2.70 -9.48 26.18
N GLY A 246 3.97 -9.22 25.83
CA GLY A 246 5.11 -9.70 26.59
C GLY A 246 5.18 -9.15 28.01
N ILE A 247 4.80 -7.89 28.21
CA ILE A 247 4.68 -7.28 29.54
C ILE A 247 3.55 -7.94 30.33
N VAL A 248 2.38 -8.13 29.71
CA VAL A 248 1.24 -8.80 30.34
C VAL A 248 1.62 -10.23 30.76
N GLN A 249 2.32 -10.98 29.90
CA GLN A 249 2.80 -12.33 30.22
C GLN A 249 3.72 -12.32 31.46
N LYS A 250 4.70 -11.43 31.50
CA LYS A 250 5.67 -11.37 32.59
C LYS A 250 5.08 -10.89 33.91
N LEU A 251 4.12 -9.96 33.89
CA LEU A 251 3.58 -9.35 35.11
C LEU A 251 2.42 -10.14 35.71
N TYR A 252 1.60 -10.77 34.88
CA TYR A 252 0.34 -11.40 35.33
C TYR A 252 0.31 -12.92 35.19
N VAL A 253 0.99 -13.50 34.19
CA VAL A 253 0.93 -14.94 33.96
C VAL A 253 2.06 -15.66 34.69
N THR A 254 3.31 -15.28 34.44
CA THR A 254 4.49 -15.95 35.01
C THR A 254 4.51 -16.00 36.55
N PRO A 255 4.14 -14.91 37.29
CA PRO A 255 4.13 -15.00 38.75
C PRO A 255 3.07 -15.96 39.30
N ASN A 256 1.95 -16.11 38.61
CA ASN A 256 0.86 -16.98 39.03
C ASN A 256 1.08 -18.45 38.66
N GLU A 257 1.88 -18.73 37.64
CA GLU A 257 2.30 -20.12 37.31
C GLU A 257 3.22 -20.70 38.37
N LEU A 258 4.11 -19.86 38.95
CA LEU A 258 5.06 -20.28 39.99
C LEU A 258 4.39 -20.52 41.37
N VAL A 259 3.16 -20.07 41.60
CA VAL A 259 2.41 -20.27 42.84
C VAL A 259 1.58 -21.55 42.78
N ALA A 260 1.40 -22.16 41.62
CA ALA A 260 0.60 -23.35 41.38
C ALA A 260 1.43 -24.67 41.45
N GLU A 261 2.77 -24.59 41.57
CA GLU A 261 3.68 -25.66 41.88
C GLU A 261 3.94 -25.76 43.40
#